data_d3bd02c947713125a6e5de2ab68e38f6
#
_entry.id   d3bd02c947713125a6e5de2ab68e38f6
#
_cell.length_a   1.000
_cell.length_b   1.000
_cell.length_c   1.000
_cell.angle_alpha   90.00
_cell.angle_beta   90.00
_cell.angle_gamma   90.00
#
_symmetry.space_group_name_H-M   'P 1'
#
loop_
_entity.id
_entity.type
_entity.pdbx_description
1 polymer ?
#
loop_
_entity_poly.entity_id
_entity_poly.type
_entity_poly.pdbx_seq_one_letter_code
_entity_poly.pdbx_strand_id
1 'polypeptide(L)'
;MPLLRLHLLRHGQTNASRGNLFCGRRMNPGLTEQGLAMADAFAEAYRDLRWAAIYSSPLDRAVTTAKPLADAVGLPVQTRDGFAEIDYGAWDGLSAKEVAERFPMQYARWTADPAWNPPNDGETAVALAQRVTRELEAIEHTHHAGGNVLIVAHKATIRVAICALLGVDVGRFRYRFDCPVGSVTIIEFREHGPFAFAIADRSHLSAELRALEGT
;
A
#
# COMPACT_ATOMS: atom_id res chain seq x y z
N MET A 1 -10.82 -1.91 -26.17
CA MET A 1 -9.50 -2.34 -25.69
C MET A 1 -9.65 -2.93 -24.30
N PRO A 2 -8.83 -3.91 -23.88
CA PRO A 2 -8.89 -4.38 -22.50
C PRO A 2 -8.56 -3.21 -21.55
N LEU A 3 -9.31 -3.11 -20.44
CA LEU A 3 -9.08 -2.07 -19.43
C LEU A 3 -7.78 -2.32 -18.68
N LEU A 4 -7.03 -1.27 -18.36
CA LEU A 4 -5.97 -1.36 -17.37
C LEU A 4 -6.61 -1.44 -15.97
N ARG A 5 -6.21 -2.47 -15.19
CA ARG A 5 -6.60 -2.65 -13.80
C ARG A 5 -5.37 -2.67 -12.91
N LEU A 6 -5.30 -1.73 -11.98
CA LEU A 6 -4.28 -1.73 -10.94
C LEU A 6 -4.84 -2.43 -9.69
N HIS A 7 -4.17 -3.49 -9.26
CA HIS A 7 -4.42 -4.18 -8.01
C HIS A 7 -3.42 -3.67 -6.97
N LEU A 8 -3.84 -2.75 -6.11
CA LEU A 8 -3.02 -2.17 -5.06
C LEU A 8 -3.13 -3.05 -3.81
N LEU A 9 -2.17 -3.94 -3.61
CA LEU A 9 -2.13 -4.89 -2.50
C LEU A 9 -1.28 -4.34 -1.36
N ARG A 10 -1.85 -4.20 -0.16
CA ARG A 10 -1.06 -3.95 1.04
C ARG A 10 -0.34 -5.23 1.45
N HIS A 11 0.96 -5.11 1.79
CA HIS A 11 1.74 -6.23 2.30
C HIS A 11 1.04 -6.97 3.44
N GLY A 12 1.36 -8.26 3.61
CA GLY A 12 0.89 -9.11 4.69
C GLY A 12 1.30 -8.62 6.08
N GLN A 13 0.76 -9.21 7.14
CA GLN A 13 1.04 -8.81 8.52
C GLN A 13 2.53 -8.90 8.83
N THR A 14 3.06 -7.90 9.56
CA THR A 14 4.37 -7.87 10.20
C THR A 14 4.21 -7.68 11.70
N ASN A 15 5.26 -7.89 12.51
CA ASN A 15 5.20 -7.60 13.94
C ASN A 15 4.91 -6.11 14.20
N ALA A 16 5.43 -5.19 13.37
CA ALA A 16 5.14 -3.77 13.48
C ALA A 16 3.66 -3.45 13.21
N SER A 17 3.06 -4.04 12.16
CA SER A 17 1.64 -3.83 11.88
C SER A 17 0.74 -4.47 12.95
N ARG A 18 1.10 -5.65 13.47
CA ARG A 18 0.39 -6.31 14.57
C ARG A 18 0.43 -5.46 15.85
N GLY A 19 1.57 -4.81 16.14
CA GLY A 19 1.71 -3.89 17.26
C GLY A 19 1.15 -2.50 17.00
N ASN A 20 0.56 -2.25 15.83
CA ASN A 20 0.04 -0.95 15.40
C ASN A 20 1.06 0.20 15.54
N LEU A 21 2.33 -0.09 15.21
CA LEU A 21 3.43 0.86 15.28
C LEU A 21 3.55 1.68 13.97
N PHE A 22 4.03 2.90 14.07
CA PHE A 22 4.53 3.62 12.91
C PHE A 22 5.72 2.85 12.33
N CYS A 23 5.63 2.44 11.08
CA CYS A 23 6.66 1.64 10.39
C CYS A 23 6.83 2.16 8.96
N GLY A 24 7.68 3.16 8.82
CA GLY A 24 7.95 3.83 7.56
C GLY A 24 8.98 3.12 6.69
N ARG A 25 9.60 3.90 5.80
CA ARG A 25 10.59 3.38 4.85
C ARG A 25 11.94 3.03 5.47
N ARG A 26 12.24 3.56 6.66
CA ARG A 26 13.52 3.27 7.36
C ARG A 26 13.48 1.93 8.11
N MET A 27 12.30 1.39 8.37
CA MET A 27 12.13 0.10 9.02
C MET A 27 11.80 -0.98 7.99
N ASN A 28 12.44 -2.15 8.12
CA ASN A 28 12.24 -3.23 7.17
C ASN A 28 11.95 -4.59 7.87
N PRO A 29 10.88 -4.67 8.71
CA PRO A 29 10.50 -5.95 9.32
C PRO A 29 9.98 -6.93 8.28
N GLY A 30 10.30 -8.21 8.43
CA GLY A 30 9.73 -9.30 7.65
C GLY A 30 8.27 -9.58 7.98
N LEU A 31 7.63 -10.42 7.17
CA LEU A 31 6.27 -10.91 7.41
C LEU A 31 6.23 -11.87 8.60
N THR A 32 5.10 -11.89 9.31
CA THR A 32 4.77 -12.98 10.24
C THR A 32 4.33 -14.22 9.46
N GLU A 33 4.18 -15.37 10.13
CA GLU A 33 3.58 -16.57 9.52
C GLU A 33 2.20 -16.28 8.94
N GLN A 34 1.38 -15.48 9.66
CA GLN A 34 0.07 -15.05 9.17
C GLN A 34 0.20 -14.10 7.97
N GLY A 35 1.24 -13.25 7.96
CA GLY A 35 1.54 -12.39 6.82
C GLY A 35 1.94 -13.18 5.56
N LEU A 36 2.69 -14.26 5.72
CA LEU A 36 2.99 -15.21 4.63
C LEU A 36 1.72 -15.91 4.14
N ALA A 37 0.89 -16.42 5.05
CA ALA A 37 -0.39 -17.02 4.69
C ALA A 37 -1.34 -16.05 3.96
N MET A 38 -1.31 -14.73 4.27
CA MET A 38 -2.05 -13.72 3.52
C MET A 38 -1.53 -13.58 2.08
N ALA A 39 -0.20 -13.62 1.88
CA ALA A 39 0.42 -13.57 0.56
C ALA A 39 0.05 -14.79 -0.29
N ASP A 40 0.09 -15.98 0.30
CA ASP A 40 -0.29 -17.23 -0.35
C ASP A 40 -1.78 -17.24 -0.72
N ALA A 41 -2.66 -16.79 0.17
CA ALA A 41 -4.10 -16.69 -0.09
C ALA A 41 -4.41 -15.72 -1.24
N PHE A 42 -3.69 -14.59 -1.33
CA PHE A 42 -3.81 -13.69 -2.46
C PHE A 42 -3.37 -14.37 -3.77
N ALA A 43 -2.22 -15.03 -3.77
CA ALA A 43 -1.71 -15.74 -4.95
C ALA A 43 -2.69 -16.82 -5.42
N GLU A 44 -3.23 -17.63 -4.51
CA GLU A 44 -4.21 -18.68 -4.85
C GLU A 44 -5.48 -18.11 -5.47
N ALA A 45 -6.01 -17.02 -4.92
CA ALA A 45 -7.24 -16.40 -5.40
C ALA A 45 -7.09 -15.68 -6.75
N TYR A 46 -5.89 -15.19 -7.06
CA TYR A 46 -5.67 -14.31 -8.20
C TYR A 46 -4.75 -14.87 -9.29
N ARG A 47 -4.18 -16.08 -9.12
CA ARG A 47 -3.22 -16.70 -10.10
C ARG A 47 -3.82 -16.94 -11.47
N ASP A 48 -5.14 -17.16 -11.58
CA ASP A 48 -5.80 -17.44 -12.86
C ASP A 48 -6.08 -16.18 -13.68
N LEU A 49 -5.85 -14.99 -13.10
CA LEU A 49 -5.93 -13.74 -13.87
C LEU A 49 -4.73 -13.63 -14.81
N ARG A 50 -4.97 -13.07 -15.98
CA ARG A 50 -3.90 -12.74 -16.93
C ARG A 50 -3.19 -11.47 -16.46
N TRP A 51 -2.03 -11.63 -15.86
CA TRP A 51 -1.19 -10.54 -15.38
C TRP A 51 -0.29 -10.00 -16.48
N ALA A 52 -0.16 -8.67 -16.54
CA ALA A 52 0.77 -7.96 -17.43
C ALA A 52 2.10 -7.64 -16.74
N ALA A 53 2.07 -7.32 -15.44
CA ALA A 53 3.26 -7.03 -14.67
C ALA A 53 2.99 -7.10 -13.15
N ILE A 54 4.09 -7.25 -12.37
CA ILE A 54 4.09 -7.22 -10.92
C ILE A 54 5.14 -6.20 -10.46
N TYR A 55 4.67 -5.14 -9.83
CA TYR A 55 5.49 -4.12 -9.20
C TYR A 55 5.42 -4.23 -7.67
N SER A 56 6.47 -3.81 -7.00
CA SER A 56 6.53 -3.79 -5.54
C SER A 56 7.34 -2.61 -5.01
N SER A 57 6.99 -2.14 -3.81
CA SER A 57 7.94 -1.43 -2.97
C SER A 57 9.22 -2.26 -2.80
N PRO A 58 10.41 -1.63 -2.66
CA PRO A 58 11.66 -2.37 -2.43
C PRO A 58 11.78 -2.97 -1.02
N LEU A 59 10.85 -2.65 -0.10
CA LEU A 59 10.89 -3.15 1.27
C LEU A 59 10.51 -4.64 1.34
N ASP A 60 11.26 -5.45 2.10
CA ASP A 60 11.15 -6.91 2.13
C ASP A 60 9.72 -7.42 2.35
N ARG A 61 8.96 -6.78 3.25
CA ARG A 61 7.56 -7.15 3.51
C ARG A 61 6.67 -7.07 2.27
N ALA A 62 6.96 -6.13 1.36
CA ALA A 62 6.20 -5.99 0.12
C ALA A 62 6.69 -6.96 -0.95
N VAL A 63 8.01 -7.10 -1.13
CA VAL A 63 8.60 -8.05 -2.07
C VAL A 63 8.19 -9.47 -1.71
N THR A 64 8.27 -9.84 -0.41
CA THR A 64 7.86 -11.17 0.07
C THR A 64 6.37 -11.43 -0.14
N THR A 65 5.52 -10.39 0.00
CA THR A 65 4.08 -10.52 -0.29
C THR A 65 3.80 -10.72 -1.78
N ALA A 66 4.59 -10.11 -2.67
CA ALA A 66 4.42 -10.26 -4.12
C ALA A 66 4.86 -11.63 -4.65
N LYS A 67 5.83 -12.26 -3.96
CA LYS A 67 6.55 -13.44 -4.45
C LYS A 67 5.65 -14.65 -4.77
N PRO A 68 4.70 -15.10 -3.93
CA PRO A 68 3.88 -16.26 -4.26
C PRO A 68 3.11 -16.12 -5.57
N LEU A 69 2.54 -14.95 -5.85
CA LEU A 69 1.87 -14.72 -7.14
C LEU A 69 2.88 -14.67 -8.28
N ALA A 70 4.01 -13.98 -8.10
CA ALA A 70 5.06 -13.87 -9.11
C ALA A 70 5.57 -15.26 -9.56
N ASP A 71 5.83 -16.14 -8.60
CA ASP A 71 6.25 -17.52 -8.84
C ASP A 71 5.15 -18.32 -9.56
N ALA A 72 3.88 -18.17 -9.15
CA ALA A 72 2.76 -18.90 -9.74
C ALA A 72 2.48 -18.53 -11.21
N VAL A 73 2.70 -17.25 -11.58
CA VAL A 73 2.40 -16.75 -12.93
C VAL A 73 3.66 -16.60 -13.81
N GLY A 74 4.85 -16.87 -13.28
CA GLY A 74 6.11 -16.79 -14.01
C GLY A 74 6.56 -15.39 -14.40
N LEU A 75 6.16 -14.36 -13.61
CA LEU A 75 6.55 -12.97 -13.84
C LEU A 75 7.55 -12.48 -12.79
N PRO A 76 8.54 -11.64 -13.17
CA PRO A 76 9.45 -11.05 -12.19
C PRO A 76 8.77 -9.98 -11.35
N VAL A 77 9.16 -9.86 -10.08
CA VAL A 77 8.82 -8.71 -9.24
C VAL A 77 9.75 -7.55 -9.58
N GLN A 78 9.18 -6.44 -10.06
CA GLN A 78 9.90 -5.22 -10.40
C GLN A 78 9.78 -4.22 -9.25
N THR A 79 10.88 -3.97 -8.53
CA THR A 79 10.86 -3.01 -7.42
C THR A 79 10.89 -1.57 -7.93
N ARG A 80 10.11 -0.69 -7.27
CA ARG A 80 10.02 0.75 -7.55
C ARG A 80 10.09 1.53 -6.23
N ASP A 81 11.09 2.39 -6.10
CA ASP A 81 11.31 3.18 -4.87
C ASP A 81 10.14 4.14 -4.59
N GLY A 82 9.45 4.60 -5.63
CA GLY A 82 8.24 5.41 -5.49
C GLY A 82 7.10 4.74 -4.72
N PHE A 83 7.09 3.42 -4.59
CA PHE A 83 6.11 2.66 -3.80
C PHE A 83 6.56 2.35 -2.37
N ALA A 84 7.74 2.79 -1.93
CA ALA A 84 8.16 2.65 -0.54
C ALA A 84 7.16 3.35 0.42
N GLU A 85 7.08 2.90 1.68
CA GLU A 85 6.19 3.54 2.66
C GLU A 85 6.64 4.97 2.96
N ILE A 86 5.71 5.80 3.44
CA ILE A 86 6.02 7.14 3.93
C ILE A 86 7.13 7.08 4.99
N ASP A 87 8.02 8.07 4.98
CA ASP A 87 9.03 8.19 6.02
C ASP A 87 8.40 8.82 7.28
N TYR A 88 8.29 8.05 8.35
CA TYR A 88 7.80 8.57 9.62
C TYR A 88 8.89 9.20 10.50
N GLY A 89 10.15 9.25 10.04
CA GLY A 89 11.24 9.91 10.73
C GLY A 89 11.38 9.48 12.19
N ALA A 90 11.32 10.43 13.10
CA ALA A 90 11.47 10.18 14.55
C ALA A 90 10.36 9.32 15.17
N TRP A 91 9.28 9.01 14.44
CA TRP A 91 8.17 8.21 14.96
C TRP A 91 8.29 6.72 14.62
N ASP A 92 9.24 6.35 13.77
CA ASP A 92 9.43 4.93 13.40
C ASP A 92 9.65 4.04 14.65
N GLY A 93 8.88 2.95 14.73
CA GLY A 93 8.90 2.01 15.85
C GLY A 93 8.04 2.40 17.05
N LEU A 94 7.41 3.58 17.05
CA LEU A 94 6.56 4.05 18.15
C LEU A 94 5.08 3.75 17.86
N SER A 95 4.32 3.54 18.92
CA SER A 95 2.86 3.53 18.88
C SER A 95 2.28 4.96 18.81
N ALA A 96 1.02 5.09 18.40
CA ALA A 96 0.33 6.38 18.38
C ALA A 96 0.28 7.02 19.79
N LYS A 97 0.17 6.21 20.85
CA LYS A 97 0.19 6.68 22.26
C LYS A 97 1.55 7.27 22.61
N GLU A 98 2.64 6.56 22.34
CA GLU A 98 4.00 7.04 22.59
C GLU A 98 4.31 8.31 21.82
N VAL A 99 3.87 8.40 20.55
CA VAL A 99 4.03 9.61 19.74
C VAL A 99 3.25 10.78 20.35
N ALA A 100 2.00 10.57 20.78
CA ALA A 100 1.20 11.62 21.42
C ALA A 100 1.82 12.12 22.74
N GLU A 101 2.45 11.22 23.51
CA GLU A 101 3.14 11.55 24.75
C GLU A 101 4.47 12.29 24.52
N ARG A 102 5.29 11.83 23.55
CA ARG A 102 6.63 12.34 23.31
C ARG A 102 6.66 13.57 22.37
N PHE A 103 5.70 13.68 21.45
CA PHE A 103 5.62 14.71 20.41
C PHE A 103 4.22 15.34 20.32
N PRO A 104 3.58 15.80 21.41
CA PRO A 104 2.16 16.15 21.46
C PRO A 104 1.76 17.22 20.45
N MET A 105 2.53 18.30 20.32
CA MET A 105 2.24 19.37 19.36
C MET A 105 2.38 18.93 17.90
N GLN A 106 3.39 18.11 17.61
CA GLN A 106 3.63 17.60 16.27
C GLN A 106 2.54 16.59 15.88
N TYR A 107 2.18 15.68 16.79
CA TYR A 107 1.13 14.70 16.55
C TYR A 107 -0.23 15.37 16.32
N ALA A 108 -0.55 16.43 17.07
CA ALA A 108 -1.77 17.20 16.87
C ALA A 108 -1.82 17.86 15.48
N ARG A 109 -0.72 18.51 15.05
CA ARG A 109 -0.62 19.11 13.70
C ARG A 109 -0.75 18.07 12.59
N TRP A 110 -0.02 16.96 12.70
CA TRP A 110 -0.09 15.87 11.74
C TRP A 110 -1.49 15.23 11.69
N THR A 111 -2.15 15.06 12.83
CA THR A 111 -3.52 14.53 12.88
C THR A 111 -4.51 15.47 12.20
N ALA A 112 -4.33 16.79 12.36
CA ALA A 112 -5.18 17.79 11.73
C ALA A 112 -4.96 17.85 10.21
N ASP A 113 -3.68 17.82 9.78
CA ASP A 113 -3.30 17.91 8.36
C ASP A 113 -1.97 17.17 8.10
N PRO A 114 -2.00 15.88 7.77
CA PRO A 114 -0.81 15.11 7.46
C PRO A 114 -0.19 15.44 6.09
N ALA A 115 -0.89 16.22 5.25
CA ALA A 115 -0.37 16.61 3.94
C ALA A 115 0.91 17.45 4.06
N TRP A 116 0.91 18.39 5.01
CA TRP A 116 1.97 19.40 5.15
C TRP A 116 2.73 19.38 6.46
N ASN A 117 2.28 18.59 7.44
CA ASN A 117 2.89 18.51 8.76
C ASN A 117 3.53 17.13 9.01
N PRO A 118 4.73 16.84 8.47
CA PRO A 118 5.36 15.55 8.67
C PRO A 118 5.89 15.39 10.11
N PRO A 119 6.17 14.17 10.55
CA PRO A 119 7.06 13.94 11.69
C PRO A 119 8.44 14.59 11.49
N ASN A 120 9.19 14.84 12.58
CA ASN A 120 10.57 15.30 12.47
C ASN A 120 11.39 14.32 11.62
N ASP A 121 12.16 14.85 10.68
CA ASP A 121 12.95 14.10 9.72
C ASP A 121 12.12 13.13 8.84
N GLY A 122 10.81 13.32 8.79
CA GLY A 122 9.88 12.50 8.02
C GLY A 122 9.47 13.15 6.70
N GLU A 123 8.64 12.42 5.95
CA GLU A 123 8.11 12.79 4.66
C GLU A 123 6.69 13.37 4.78
N THR A 124 6.37 14.42 4.02
CA THR A 124 4.99 14.92 3.88
C THR A 124 4.16 13.97 3.01
N ALA A 125 2.84 13.92 3.23
CA ALA A 125 2.00 13.14 2.32
C ALA A 125 1.95 13.75 0.90
N VAL A 126 2.23 15.04 0.75
CA VAL A 126 2.40 15.69 -0.57
C VAL A 126 3.63 15.16 -1.31
N ALA A 127 4.78 15.03 -0.63
CA ALA A 127 5.98 14.45 -1.23
C ALA A 127 5.76 12.97 -1.61
N LEU A 128 5.10 12.22 -0.74
CA LEU A 128 4.68 10.85 -1.04
C LEU A 128 3.77 10.81 -2.28
N ALA A 129 2.76 11.68 -2.36
CA ALA A 129 1.86 11.76 -3.51
C ALA A 129 2.61 12.02 -4.82
N GLN A 130 3.57 12.94 -4.81
CA GLN A 130 4.38 13.26 -5.98
C GLN A 130 5.18 12.06 -6.51
N ARG A 131 5.83 11.28 -5.62
CA ARG A 131 6.61 10.11 -6.06
C ARG A 131 5.72 8.95 -6.50
N VAL A 132 4.60 8.72 -5.80
CA VAL A 132 3.64 7.67 -6.17
C VAL A 132 2.97 7.97 -7.51
N THR A 133 2.55 9.22 -7.74
CA THR A 133 1.91 9.62 -8.99
C THR A 133 2.83 9.40 -10.19
N ARG A 134 4.11 9.74 -10.09
CA ARG A 134 5.10 9.48 -11.16
C ARG A 134 5.20 7.99 -11.52
N GLU A 135 5.17 7.11 -10.53
CA GLU A 135 5.19 5.65 -10.78
C GLU A 135 3.89 5.17 -11.43
N LEU A 136 2.74 5.69 -10.97
CA LEU A 136 1.44 5.33 -11.53
C LEU A 136 1.31 5.80 -13.00
N GLU A 137 1.73 7.01 -13.31
CA GLU A 137 1.77 7.55 -14.69
C GLU A 137 2.70 6.72 -15.60
N ALA A 138 3.88 6.32 -15.11
CA ALA A 138 4.81 5.47 -15.84
C ALA A 138 4.21 4.07 -16.12
N ILE A 139 3.48 3.50 -15.15
CA ILE A 139 2.79 2.21 -15.29
C ILE A 139 1.63 2.34 -16.28
N GLU A 140 0.80 3.39 -16.18
CA GLU A 140 -0.29 3.65 -17.11
C GLU A 140 0.23 3.78 -18.55
N HIS A 141 1.30 4.55 -18.73
CA HIS A 141 1.95 4.69 -20.04
C HIS A 141 2.48 3.35 -20.59
N THR A 142 3.14 2.56 -19.74
CA THR A 142 3.71 1.25 -20.13
C THR A 142 2.63 0.24 -20.50
N HIS A 143 1.50 0.27 -19.78
CA HIS A 143 0.39 -0.67 -19.92
C HIS A 143 -0.85 -0.06 -20.60
N HIS A 144 -0.65 0.94 -21.46
CA HIS A 144 -1.74 1.61 -22.20
C HIS A 144 -2.62 0.65 -23.02
N ALA A 145 -2.10 -0.52 -23.39
CA ALA A 145 -2.87 -1.58 -24.04
C ALA A 145 -3.83 -2.33 -23.09
N GLY A 146 -3.80 -2.01 -21.81
CA GLY A 146 -4.63 -2.65 -20.77
C GLY A 146 -3.99 -3.89 -20.14
N GLY A 147 -4.74 -4.55 -19.25
CA GLY A 147 -4.34 -5.74 -18.51
C GLY A 147 -4.36 -5.56 -17.00
N ASN A 148 -4.11 -6.64 -16.25
CA ASN A 148 -4.01 -6.58 -14.79
C ASN A 148 -2.57 -6.32 -14.37
N VAL A 149 -2.35 -5.34 -13.53
CA VAL A 149 -1.04 -4.99 -12.95
C VAL A 149 -1.15 -5.08 -11.44
N LEU A 150 -0.28 -5.86 -10.81
CA LEU A 150 -0.15 -5.87 -9.34
C LEU A 150 0.85 -4.81 -8.91
N ILE A 151 0.51 -4.08 -7.84
CA ILE A 151 1.40 -3.17 -7.13
C ILE A 151 1.32 -3.52 -5.64
N VAL A 152 2.39 -4.09 -5.08
CA VAL A 152 2.45 -4.38 -3.65
C VAL A 152 3.13 -3.23 -2.92
N ALA A 153 2.41 -2.63 -1.99
CA ALA A 153 2.86 -1.45 -1.27
C ALA A 153 2.36 -1.44 0.19
N HIS A 154 2.17 -0.26 0.75
CA HIS A 154 1.97 -0.04 2.18
C HIS A 154 0.73 0.82 2.44
N LYS A 155 0.36 0.94 3.71
CA LYS A 155 -0.88 1.59 4.16
C LYS A 155 -0.99 3.05 3.72
N ALA A 156 0.01 3.89 4.02
CA ALA A 156 -0.05 5.30 3.64
C ALA A 156 0.14 5.45 2.12
N THR A 157 1.06 4.72 1.52
CA THR A 157 1.36 4.74 0.08
C THR A 157 0.13 4.41 -0.75
N ILE A 158 -0.60 3.33 -0.42
CA ILE A 158 -1.82 2.93 -1.15
C ILE A 158 -2.93 3.97 -0.97
N ARG A 159 -3.16 4.46 0.26
CA ARG A 159 -4.19 5.47 0.52
C ARG A 159 -3.91 6.77 -0.25
N VAL A 160 -2.65 7.19 -0.30
CA VAL A 160 -2.24 8.38 -1.07
C VAL A 160 -2.37 8.13 -2.57
N ALA A 161 -2.01 6.93 -3.07
CA ALA A 161 -2.25 6.53 -4.46
C ALA A 161 -3.74 6.61 -4.84
N ILE A 162 -4.63 6.11 -3.99
CA ILE A 162 -6.09 6.22 -4.19
C ILE A 162 -6.54 7.69 -4.22
N CYS A 163 -6.02 8.53 -3.31
CA CYS A 163 -6.33 9.96 -3.32
C CYS A 163 -5.92 10.61 -4.65
N ALA A 164 -4.70 10.34 -5.13
CA ALA A 164 -4.20 10.88 -6.39
C ALA A 164 -5.04 10.43 -7.60
N LEU A 165 -5.39 9.14 -7.66
CA LEU A 165 -6.16 8.56 -8.76
C LEU A 165 -7.62 9.05 -8.78
N LEU A 166 -8.25 9.25 -7.61
CA LEU A 166 -9.67 9.59 -7.50
C LEU A 166 -9.95 11.07 -7.23
N GLY A 167 -8.93 11.94 -7.24
CA GLY A 167 -9.09 13.37 -6.99
C GLY A 167 -9.52 13.71 -5.55
N VAL A 168 -9.12 12.89 -4.58
CA VAL A 168 -9.38 13.13 -3.15
C VAL A 168 -8.23 13.92 -2.54
N ASP A 169 -8.55 14.92 -1.72
CA ASP A 169 -7.55 15.71 -0.99
C ASP A 169 -6.59 14.79 -0.20
N VAL A 170 -5.30 14.90 -0.52
CA VAL A 170 -4.24 14.10 0.12
C VAL A 170 -4.16 14.32 1.63
N GLY A 171 -4.55 15.49 2.15
CA GLY A 171 -4.66 15.74 3.59
C GLY A 171 -5.72 14.88 4.30
N ARG A 172 -6.56 14.20 3.54
CA ARG A 172 -7.62 13.34 4.05
C ARG A 172 -7.36 11.84 3.88
N PHE A 173 -6.22 11.43 3.33
CA PHE A 173 -5.92 10.04 3.01
C PHE A 173 -6.14 9.07 4.19
N ARG A 174 -5.89 9.50 5.42
CA ARG A 174 -6.05 8.68 6.63
C ARG A 174 -7.51 8.40 6.99
N TYR A 175 -8.42 9.28 6.57
CA TYR A 175 -9.80 9.32 7.05
C TYR A 175 -10.84 8.94 5.98
N ARG A 176 -10.41 8.63 4.76
CA ARG A 176 -11.33 8.34 3.65
C ARG A 176 -11.34 6.90 3.22
N PHE A 177 -10.22 6.21 3.40
CA PHE A 177 -10.08 4.84 2.93
C PHE A 177 -9.50 3.95 4.03
N ASP A 178 -10.05 2.75 4.16
CA ASP A 178 -9.36 1.72 4.93
C ASP A 178 -8.28 1.05 4.07
N CYS A 179 -7.33 0.39 4.72
CA CYS A 179 -6.28 -0.37 4.05
C CYS A 179 -5.67 -1.35 5.06
N PRO A 180 -6.43 -2.37 5.51
CA PRO A 180 -5.92 -3.37 6.44
C PRO A 180 -4.87 -4.28 5.76
N VAL A 181 -4.06 -4.99 6.56
CA VAL A 181 -3.03 -5.91 6.03
C VAL A 181 -3.63 -6.94 5.09
N GLY A 182 -2.93 -7.23 4.01
CA GLY A 182 -3.37 -8.17 2.97
C GLY A 182 -4.60 -7.72 2.18
N SER A 183 -5.08 -6.47 2.33
CA SER A 183 -6.19 -5.96 1.52
C SER A 183 -5.76 -5.55 0.12
N VAL A 184 -6.64 -5.71 -0.85
CA VAL A 184 -6.47 -5.25 -2.22
C VAL A 184 -7.50 -4.17 -2.56
N THR A 185 -7.02 -3.09 -3.20
CA THR A 185 -7.87 -2.07 -3.84
C THR A 185 -7.69 -2.19 -5.34
N ILE A 186 -8.78 -2.24 -6.10
CA ILE A 186 -8.75 -2.39 -7.55
C ILE A 186 -9.24 -1.10 -8.20
N ILE A 187 -8.38 -0.49 -9.00
CA ILE A 187 -8.70 0.70 -9.79
C ILE A 187 -8.68 0.33 -11.27
N GLU A 188 -9.76 0.63 -11.96
CA GLU A 188 -9.89 0.46 -13.41
C GLU A 188 -9.72 1.80 -14.12
N PHE A 189 -8.92 1.84 -15.17
CA PHE A 189 -8.82 3.02 -16.06
C PHE A 189 -9.89 2.90 -17.14
N ARG A 190 -10.97 3.67 -16.97
CA ARG A 190 -12.13 3.72 -17.87
C ARG A 190 -12.08 4.96 -18.76
N GLU A 191 -13.06 5.12 -19.65
CA GLU A 191 -13.17 6.24 -20.60
C GLU A 191 -13.08 7.61 -19.93
N HIS A 192 -13.64 7.77 -18.73
CA HIS A 192 -13.64 9.04 -17.98
C HIS A 192 -12.58 9.10 -16.87
N GLY A 193 -11.59 8.21 -16.91
CA GLY A 193 -10.49 8.16 -15.94
C GLY A 193 -10.58 7.01 -14.94
N PRO A 194 -9.78 7.08 -13.85
CA PRO A 194 -9.72 6.04 -12.83
C PRO A 194 -11.05 5.83 -12.11
N PHE A 195 -11.45 4.58 -11.96
CA PHE A 195 -12.69 4.16 -11.30
C PHE A 195 -12.37 3.14 -10.19
N ALA A 196 -12.82 3.38 -8.97
CA ALA A 196 -12.65 2.44 -7.87
C ALA A 196 -13.62 1.26 -8.03
N PHE A 197 -13.11 0.11 -8.45
CA PHE A 197 -13.91 -1.12 -8.61
C PHE A 197 -14.11 -1.83 -7.27
N ALA A 198 -13.04 -1.91 -6.45
CA ALA A 198 -13.07 -2.45 -5.09
C ALA A 198 -12.11 -1.65 -4.20
N ILE A 199 -12.47 -1.43 -2.95
CA ILE A 199 -11.61 -0.74 -1.97
C ILE A 199 -11.43 -1.63 -0.74
N ALA A 200 -10.17 -1.87 -0.36
CA ALA A 200 -9.79 -2.61 0.84
C ALA A 200 -10.42 -4.01 0.94
N ASP A 201 -10.66 -4.67 -0.21
CA ASP A 201 -11.23 -6.01 -0.23
C ASP A 201 -10.27 -7.04 0.37
N ARG A 202 -10.82 -7.96 1.17
CA ARG A 202 -10.12 -9.08 1.80
C ARG A 202 -10.89 -10.39 1.63
N SER A 203 -11.75 -10.49 0.61
CA SER A 203 -12.58 -11.68 0.38
C SER A 203 -11.74 -12.94 0.11
N HIS A 204 -10.52 -12.78 -0.41
CA HIS A 204 -9.56 -13.85 -0.63
C HIS A 204 -8.94 -14.42 0.65
N LEU A 205 -9.02 -13.72 1.78
CA LEU A 205 -8.52 -14.20 3.07
C LEU A 205 -9.57 -15.06 3.79
N SER A 206 -9.12 -16.06 4.55
CA SER A 206 -10.00 -16.81 5.45
C SER A 206 -10.58 -15.90 6.56
N ALA A 207 -11.63 -16.36 7.24
CA ALA A 207 -12.22 -15.60 8.34
C ALA A 207 -11.22 -15.33 9.46
N GLU A 208 -10.35 -16.29 9.76
CA GLU A 208 -9.29 -16.18 10.78
C GLU A 208 -8.28 -15.10 10.39
N LEU A 209 -7.79 -15.10 9.14
CA LEU A 209 -6.83 -14.10 8.67
C LEU A 209 -7.45 -12.70 8.62
N ARG A 210 -8.75 -12.58 8.29
CA ARG A 210 -9.46 -11.29 8.32
C ARG A 210 -9.66 -10.72 9.73
N ALA A 211 -9.76 -11.59 10.74
CA ALA A 211 -9.95 -11.19 12.13
C ALA A 211 -8.64 -10.71 12.82
N LEU A 212 -7.49 -10.92 12.18
CA LEU A 212 -6.21 -10.54 12.76
C LEU A 212 -6.04 -9.02 12.83
N GLU A 213 -5.47 -8.56 13.92
CA GLU A 213 -5.05 -7.17 14.10
C GLU A 213 -3.89 -6.84 13.15
N GLY A 214 -3.77 -5.58 12.81
CA GLY A 214 -2.72 -5.11 11.90
C GLY A 214 -3.28 -4.04 10.97
N THR A 215 -3.74 -3.00 11.59
CA THR A 215 -4.26 -1.84 10.83
C THR A 215 -3.14 -0.96 10.34
#